data_b294dd753f884195b98097b80d58ec02
#
_entry.id   b294dd753f884195b98097b80d58ec02
#
_cell.length_a   1.000
_cell.length_b   1.000
_cell.length_c   1.000
_cell.angle_alpha   90.00
_cell.angle_beta   90.00
_cell.angle_gamma   90.00
#
_symmetry.space_group_name_H-M   'P 1'
#
loop_
_entity.id
_entity.type
_entity.pdbx_description
1 polymer ?
#
loop_
_entity_poly.entity_id
_entity_poly.type
_entity_poly.pdbx_seq_one_letter_code
_entity_poly.pdbx_strand_id
1 'polypeptide(L)'
;MIRGGSSESTVVLADDEIISPPIVPEVWAVLAMHPEGVAKVTPKVRPGVVLVRNAPMVPSPRDWSDAKDVAIPATDLAKSMGQPLGASMIALGALAEATRVVGLSSLVDALTGVLPPHRQKHIAANRECLERGAAWVREQGAAAETVAWS
;
A
#
# COMPACT_ATOMS: atom_id res chain seq x y z
N MET A 1 24.28 -14.89 1.06
CA MET A 1 22.87 -14.43 0.90
C MET A 1 22.69 -13.14 1.68
N ILE A 2 22.38 -12.07 1.00
CA ILE A 2 22.09 -10.78 1.66
C ILE A 2 20.65 -10.84 2.17
N ARG A 3 20.48 -10.80 3.47
CA ARG A 3 19.19 -10.59 4.12
C ARG A 3 19.09 -9.12 4.52
N GLY A 4 17.99 -8.45 4.19
CA GLY A 4 17.69 -7.09 4.64
C GLY A 4 17.99 -5.99 3.62
N GLY A 5 18.01 -6.30 2.33
CA GLY A 5 17.96 -5.28 1.29
C GLY A 5 16.58 -4.66 1.16
N SER A 6 16.49 -3.41 0.71
CA SER A 6 15.20 -2.83 0.34
C SER A 6 14.69 -3.49 -0.93
N SER A 7 13.42 -3.88 -0.94
CA SER A 7 12.74 -4.40 -2.11
C SER A 7 11.73 -3.37 -2.65
N GLU A 8 11.62 -3.33 -3.95
CA GLU A 8 10.68 -2.47 -4.67
C GLU A 8 9.86 -3.34 -5.62
N SER A 9 8.58 -3.06 -5.71
CA SER A 9 7.68 -3.70 -6.64
C SER A 9 6.83 -2.64 -7.33
N THR A 10 6.69 -2.76 -8.64
CA THR A 10 5.86 -1.87 -9.45
C THR A 10 4.68 -2.65 -10.00
N VAL A 11 3.50 -2.09 -9.85
CA VAL A 11 2.25 -2.63 -10.39
C VAL A 11 1.66 -1.61 -11.35
N VAL A 12 1.31 -2.05 -12.54
CA VAL A 12 0.61 -1.23 -13.55
C VAL A 12 -0.81 -1.78 -13.70
N LEU A 13 -1.78 -0.89 -13.55
CA LEU A 13 -3.20 -1.20 -13.75
C LEU A 13 -3.72 -0.34 -14.90
N ALA A 14 -4.48 -0.93 -15.80
CA ALA A 14 -5.11 -0.24 -16.92
C ALA A 14 -6.42 -0.92 -17.30
N ASP A 15 -7.32 -0.16 -17.90
CA ASP A 15 -8.57 -0.69 -18.47
C ASP A 15 -8.35 -1.40 -19.81
N ASP A 16 -7.27 -1.04 -20.50
CA ASP A 16 -6.87 -1.61 -21.77
C ASP A 16 -5.69 -2.58 -21.63
N GLU A 17 -5.35 -3.27 -22.71
CA GLU A 17 -4.22 -4.19 -22.75
C GLU A 17 -2.90 -3.48 -22.42
N ILE A 18 -2.18 -4.01 -21.45
CA ILE A 18 -0.86 -3.49 -21.06
C ILE A 18 0.19 -4.14 -21.98
N ILE A 19 0.71 -3.35 -22.89
CA ILE A 19 1.73 -3.78 -23.86
C ILE A 19 3.16 -3.37 -23.46
N SER A 20 3.30 -2.53 -22.45
CA SER A 20 4.59 -2.04 -21.96
C SER A 20 5.07 -2.87 -20.77
N PRO A 21 6.39 -3.07 -20.59
CA PRO A 21 6.92 -3.62 -19.35
C PRO A 21 6.58 -2.70 -18.18
N PRO A 22 6.53 -3.21 -16.94
CA PRO A 22 6.15 -2.41 -15.75
C PRO A 22 7.27 -1.47 -15.30
N ILE A 23 7.88 -0.78 -16.25
CA ILE A 23 8.85 0.29 -16.03
C ILE A 23 8.15 1.59 -16.37
N VAL A 24 7.78 2.35 -15.35
CA VAL A 24 7.02 3.57 -15.53
C VAL A 24 7.87 4.80 -15.25
N PRO A 25 7.75 5.86 -16.05
CA PRO A 25 8.46 7.13 -15.81
C PRO A 25 7.88 7.90 -14.63
N GLU A 26 6.60 7.73 -14.35
CA GLU A 26 5.91 8.38 -13.25
C GLU A 26 5.08 7.39 -12.45
N VAL A 27 5.00 7.61 -11.13
CA VAL A 27 4.14 6.86 -10.24
C VAL A 27 3.01 7.73 -9.68
N TRP A 28 1.83 7.15 -9.67
CA TRP A 28 0.60 7.80 -9.20
C TRP A 28 0.34 7.56 -7.72
N ALA A 29 0.71 6.39 -7.21
CA ALA A 29 0.56 6.02 -5.81
C ALA A 29 1.77 5.25 -5.33
N VAL A 30 2.12 5.46 -4.08
CA VAL A 30 3.25 4.78 -3.42
C VAL A 30 2.79 4.22 -2.08
N LEU A 31 3.11 2.96 -1.84
CA LEU A 31 3.01 2.35 -0.51
C LEU A 31 4.42 2.18 0.03
N ALA A 32 4.75 2.92 1.09
CA ALA A 32 6.10 2.97 1.64
C ALA A 32 6.15 2.32 3.02
N MET A 33 6.89 1.25 3.13
CA MET A 33 7.13 0.54 4.38
C MET A 33 8.51 0.84 4.98
N HIS A 34 9.42 1.42 4.19
CA HIS A 34 10.78 1.73 4.61
C HIS A 34 11.28 3.04 3.95
N PRO A 35 12.10 3.86 4.65
CA PRO A 35 12.60 5.14 4.11
C PRO A 35 13.40 5.01 2.81
N GLU A 36 14.15 3.93 2.63
CA GLU A 36 14.91 3.70 1.40
C GLU A 36 14.01 3.55 0.17
N GLY A 37 12.80 2.99 0.34
CA GLY A 37 11.82 2.89 -0.73
C GLY A 37 11.35 4.27 -1.20
N VAL A 38 11.15 5.18 -0.28
CA VAL A 38 10.80 6.58 -0.59
C VAL A 38 11.91 7.25 -1.39
N ALA A 39 13.15 7.11 -0.95
CA ALA A 39 14.30 7.69 -1.65
C ALA A 39 14.43 7.17 -3.09
N LYS A 40 14.23 5.88 -3.30
CA LYS A 40 14.31 5.25 -4.63
C LYS A 40 13.23 5.72 -5.59
N VAL A 41 12.01 5.92 -5.10
CA VAL A 41 10.87 6.28 -5.95
C VAL A 41 10.76 7.79 -6.20
N THR A 42 11.38 8.61 -5.36
CA THR A 42 11.30 10.08 -5.44
C THR A 42 11.51 10.65 -6.85
N PRO A 43 12.48 10.19 -7.67
CA PRO A 43 12.64 10.72 -9.04
C PRO A 43 11.45 10.47 -9.97
N LYS A 44 10.55 9.55 -9.64
CA LYS A 44 9.41 9.14 -10.45
C LYS A 44 8.08 9.67 -9.93
N VAL A 45 8.10 10.38 -8.81
CA VAL A 45 6.88 10.86 -8.17
C VAL A 45 6.29 12.03 -8.94
N ARG A 46 5.01 11.90 -9.31
CA ARG A 46 4.26 13.00 -9.93
C ARG A 46 3.66 13.92 -8.87
N PRO A 47 3.43 15.21 -9.18
CA PRO A 47 2.67 16.09 -8.30
C PRO A 47 1.28 15.50 -7.99
N GLY A 48 0.86 15.60 -6.73
CA GLY A 48 -0.42 15.03 -6.29
C GLY A 48 -0.41 13.51 -6.07
N VAL A 49 0.76 12.89 -6.01
CA VAL A 49 0.91 11.45 -5.70
C VAL A 49 0.19 11.10 -4.40
N VAL A 50 -0.41 9.91 -4.36
CA VAL A 50 -0.94 9.34 -3.12
C VAL A 50 0.17 8.57 -2.44
N LEU A 51 0.51 8.96 -1.21
CA LEU A 51 1.48 8.25 -0.39
C LEU A 51 0.77 7.61 0.79
N VAL A 52 0.81 6.29 0.86
CA VAL A 52 0.48 5.53 2.06
C VAL A 52 1.78 5.09 2.69
N ARG A 53 2.07 5.55 3.88
CA ARG A 53 3.33 5.22 4.58
C ARG A 53 3.09 4.64 5.96
N ASN A 54 3.94 3.71 6.33
CA ASN A 54 3.99 3.21 7.70
C ASN A 54 4.63 4.29 8.59
N ALA A 55 3.81 5.11 9.22
CA ALA A 55 4.24 6.33 9.90
C ALA A 55 5.37 6.17 10.92
N PRO A 56 5.41 5.10 11.75
CA PRO A 56 6.51 4.91 12.71
C PRO A 56 7.88 4.70 12.06
N MET A 57 7.91 4.20 10.82
CA MET A 57 9.14 3.83 10.11
C MET A 57 9.52 4.82 9.03
N VAL A 58 8.56 5.52 8.45
CA VAL A 58 8.73 6.33 7.25
C VAL A 58 8.29 7.76 7.52
N PRO A 59 9.23 8.71 7.62
CA PRO A 59 8.88 10.12 7.77
C PRO A 59 8.25 10.68 6.49
N SER A 60 7.47 11.74 6.63
CA SER A 60 6.86 12.43 5.49
C SER A 60 7.95 13.04 4.59
N PRO A 61 7.95 12.74 3.28
CA PRO A 61 8.90 13.35 2.36
C PRO A 61 8.58 14.83 2.15
N ARG A 62 9.59 15.69 2.30
CA ARG A 62 9.41 17.15 2.21
C ARG A 62 9.30 17.66 0.78
N ASP A 63 9.86 16.92 -0.17
CA ASP A 63 10.03 17.36 -1.55
C ASP A 63 8.93 16.87 -2.51
N TRP A 64 7.90 16.20 -1.98
CA TRP A 64 6.81 15.71 -2.80
C TRP A 64 5.68 16.74 -2.86
N SER A 65 5.59 17.45 -4.00
CA SER A 65 4.59 18.49 -4.20
C SER A 65 3.16 17.93 -4.16
N ASP A 66 2.32 18.55 -3.35
CA ASP A 66 0.88 18.24 -3.25
C ASP A 66 0.57 16.77 -2.97
N ALA A 67 1.50 16.03 -2.36
CA ALA A 67 1.29 14.64 -2.01
C ALA A 67 0.13 14.48 -1.03
N LYS A 68 -0.74 13.52 -1.32
CA LYS A 68 -1.79 13.09 -0.39
C LYS A 68 -1.18 12.07 0.55
N ASP A 69 -0.82 12.52 1.75
CA ASP A 69 -0.08 11.74 2.74
C ASP A 69 -1.03 11.02 3.69
N VAL A 70 -1.06 9.70 3.58
CA VAL A 70 -1.78 8.81 4.50
C VAL A 70 -0.77 8.16 5.42
N ALA A 71 -0.60 8.73 6.61
CA ALA A 71 0.36 8.29 7.62
C ALA A 71 -0.27 7.26 8.56
N ILE A 72 -0.32 6.00 8.15
CA ILE A 72 -0.92 4.94 8.95
C ILE A 72 0.10 4.31 9.90
N PRO A 73 -0.22 4.14 11.21
CA PRO A 73 0.64 3.44 12.16
C PRO A 73 0.50 1.92 12.00
N ALA A 74 0.90 1.39 10.83
CA ALA A 74 0.64 0.02 10.45
C ALA A 74 1.32 -1.00 11.38
N THR A 75 2.55 -0.74 11.81
CA THR A 75 3.26 -1.62 12.74
C THR A 75 2.56 -1.69 14.10
N ASP A 76 2.11 -0.56 14.64
CA ASP A 76 1.44 -0.51 15.94
C ASP A 76 0.06 -1.19 15.86
N LEU A 77 -0.68 -0.96 14.79
CA LEU A 77 -1.94 -1.65 14.55
C LEU A 77 -1.77 -3.17 14.43
N ALA A 78 -0.76 -3.61 13.70
CA ALA A 78 -0.45 -5.03 13.57
C ALA A 78 -0.14 -5.68 14.92
N LYS A 79 0.65 -5.04 15.75
CA LYS A 79 0.96 -5.51 17.12
C LYS A 79 -0.29 -5.57 17.98
N SER A 80 -1.14 -4.55 17.94
CA SER A 80 -2.38 -4.51 18.73
C SER A 80 -3.37 -5.61 18.36
N MET A 81 -3.31 -6.07 17.09
CA MET A 81 -4.13 -7.18 16.60
C MET A 81 -3.53 -8.56 16.89
N GLY A 82 -2.34 -8.64 17.48
CA GLY A 82 -1.61 -9.89 17.62
C GLY A 82 -1.09 -10.46 16.30
N GLN A 83 -0.92 -9.61 15.29
CA GLN A 83 -0.46 -9.95 13.94
C GLN A 83 0.82 -9.17 13.58
N PRO A 84 1.94 -9.40 14.27
CA PRO A 84 3.14 -8.55 14.14
C PRO A 84 3.72 -8.50 12.72
N LEU A 85 3.42 -9.48 11.88
CA LEU A 85 3.84 -9.52 10.47
C LEU A 85 2.80 -8.92 9.52
N GLY A 86 1.71 -8.38 10.04
CA GLY A 86 0.57 -7.91 9.25
C GLY A 86 0.65 -6.46 8.75
N ALA A 87 1.70 -5.72 9.10
CA ALA A 87 1.79 -4.29 8.80
C ALA A 87 1.64 -3.96 7.30
N SER A 88 2.23 -4.75 6.41
CA SER A 88 2.11 -4.55 4.97
C SER A 88 0.69 -4.76 4.45
N MET A 89 -0.04 -5.73 4.99
CA MET A 89 -1.44 -5.95 4.64
C MET A 89 -2.34 -4.83 5.15
N ILE A 90 -2.07 -4.31 6.33
CA ILE A 90 -2.77 -3.14 6.88
C ILE A 90 -2.55 -1.92 5.97
N ALA A 91 -1.31 -1.66 5.57
CA ALA A 91 -0.98 -0.57 4.66
C ALA A 91 -1.63 -0.75 3.27
N LEU A 92 -1.69 -1.97 2.77
CA LEU A 92 -2.36 -2.28 1.50
C LEU A 92 -3.87 -2.03 1.58
N GLY A 93 -4.51 -2.41 2.66
CA GLY A 93 -5.93 -2.12 2.91
C GLY A 93 -6.18 -0.61 2.98
N ALA A 94 -5.30 0.13 3.61
CA ALA A 94 -5.35 1.59 3.65
C ALA A 94 -5.21 2.21 2.25
N LEU A 95 -4.30 1.70 1.42
CA LEU A 95 -4.14 2.15 0.03
C LEU A 95 -5.41 1.91 -0.78
N ALA A 96 -5.99 0.73 -0.68
CA ALA A 96 -7.23 0.40 -1.40
C ALA A 96 -8.39 1.32 -1.01
N GLU A 97 -8.55 1.61 0.28
CA GLU A 97 -9.60 2.51 0.75
C GLU A 97 -9.34 3.97 0.35
N ALA A 98 -8.10 4.44 0.47
CA ALA A 98 -7.75 5.81 0.15
C ALA A 98 -7.83 6.12 -1.34
N THR A 99 -7.52 5.17 -2.19
CA THR A 99 -7.45 5.36 -3.65
C THR A 99 -8.63 4.78 -4.40
N ARG A 100 -9.27 3.75 -3.86
CA ARG A 100 -10.31 2.94 -4.52
C ARG A 100 -9.91 2.39 -5.90
N VAL A 101 -8.61 2.28 -6.14
CA VAL A 101 -8.06 1.70 -7.38
C VAL A 101 -8.45 0.24 -7.55
N VAL A 102 -8.65 -0.45 -6.43
CA VAL A 102 -9.14 -1.82 -6.36
C VAL A 102 -10.10 -1.94 -5.18
N GLY A 103 -11.13 -2.77 -5.32
CA GLY A 103 -12.06 -3.04 -4.23
C GLY A 103 -11.41 -3.88 -3.13
N LEU A 104 -11.71 -3.59 -1.87
CA LEU A 104 -11.23 -4.37 -0.73
C LEU A 104 -11.63 -5.84 -0.84
N SER A 105 -12.85 -6.12 -1.26
CA SER A 105 -13.33 -7.48 -1.50
C SER A 105 -12.50 -8.22 -2.54
N SER A 106 -12.09 -7.55 -3.60
CA SER A 106 -11.22 -8.12 -4.63
C SER A 106 -9.85 -8.51 -4.09
N LEU A 107 -9.28 -7.69 -3.20
CA LEU A 107 -8.02 -8.02 -2.52
C LEU A 107 -8.18 -9.24 -1.62
N VAL A 108 -9.26 -9.32 -0.87
CA VAL A 108 -9.57 -10.47 0.00
C VAL A 108 -9.71 -11.74 -0.83
N ASP A 109 -10.45 -11.69 -1.93
CA ASP A 109 -10.63 -12.84 -2.83
C ASP A 109 -9.30 -13.27 -3.46
N ALA A 110 -8.44 -12.32 -3.81
CA ALA A 110 -7.13 -12.61 -4.38
C ALA A 110 -6.19 -13.36 -3.41
N LEU A 111 -6.38 -13.25 -2.10
CA LEU A 111 -5.56 -13.98 -1.12
C LEU A 111 -5.60 -15.48 -1.35
N THR A 112 -6.75 -16.03 -1.71
CA THR A 112 -6.91 -17.47 -1.98
C THR A 112 -6.07 -17.92 -3.18
N GLY A 113 -5.96 -17.08 -4.21
CA GLY A 113 -5.19 -17.39 -5.41
C GLY A 113 -3.68 -17.10 -5.32
N VAL A 114 -3.29 -16.19 -4.43
CA VAL A 114 -1.90 -15.72 -4.30
C VAL A 114 -1.11 -16.53 -3.27
N LEU A 115 -1.74 -16.91 -2.16
CA LEU A 115 -1.05 -17.64 -1.11
C LEU A 115 -0.86 -19.11 -1.47
N PRO A 116 0.37 -19.66 -1.32
CA PRO A 116 0.61 -21.08 -1.50
C PRO A 116 -0.24 -21.91 -0.55
N PRO A 117 -0.54 -23.21 -0.89
CA PRO A 117 -1.38 -24.07 -0.05
C PRO A 117 -0.95 -24.14 1.42
N HIS A 118 0.35 -24.15 1.70
CA HIS A 118 0.86 -24.19 3.07
C HIS A 118 0.68 -22.88 3.85
N ARG A 119 0.33 -21.78 3.19
CA ARG A 119 0.06 -20.47 3.79
C ARG A 119 -1.42 -20.10 3.82
N GLN A 120 -2.29 -20.95 3.33
CA GLN A 120 -3.74 -20.67 3.29
C GLN A 120 -4.36 -20.50 4.69
N LYS A 121 -3.76 -21.08 5.71
CA LYS A 121 -4.14 -20.86 7.12
C LYS A 121 -4.00 -19.40 7.57
N HIS A 122 -3.23 -18.58 6.83
CA HIS A 122 -3.04 -17.16 7.13
C HIS A 122 -4.05 -16.24 6.42
N ILE A 123 -4.94 -16.77 5.60
CA ILE A 123 -5.91 -15.96 4.84
C ILE A 123 -6.79 -15.13 5.78
N ALA A 124 -7.32 -15.74 6.83
CA ALA A 124 -8.17 -15.03 7.80
C ALA A 124 -7.44 -13.88 8.47
N ALA A 125 -6.20 -14.09 8.91
CA ALA A 125 -5.38 -13.06 9.54
C ALA A 125 -5.04 -11.93 8.56
N ASN A 126 -4.68 -12.24 7.33
CA ASN A 126 -4.40 -11.25 6.30
C ASN A 126 -5.64 -10.46 5.91
N ARG A 127 -6.79 -11.10 5.85
CA ARG A 127 -8.07 -10.44 5.63
C ARG A 127 -8.37 -9.42 6.72
N GLU A 128 -8.21 -9.80 7.98
CA GLU A 128 -8.41 -8.89 9.12
C GLU A 128 -7.48 -7.67 9.04
N CYS A 129 -6.23 -7.88 8.65
CA CYS A 129 -5.27 -6.80 8.44
C CYS A 129 -5.70 -5.84 7.33
N LEU A 130 -6.13 -6.35 6.17
CA LEU A 130 -6.66 -5.53 5.08
C LEU A 130 -7.86 -4.70 5.54
N GLU A 131 -8.80 -5.33 6.20
CA GLU A 131 -10.01 -4.68 6.74
C GLU A 131 -9.66 -3.62 7.79
N ARG A 132 -8.68 -3.87 8.63
CA ARG A 132 -8.23 -2.91 9.65
C ARG A 132 -7.60 -1.67 9.03
N GLY A 133 -6.78 -1.83 8.00
CA GLY A 133 -6.19 -0.71 7.28
C GLY A 133 -7.23 0.17 6.61
N ALA A 134 -8.19 -0.43 5.94
CA ALA A 134 -9.31 0.28 5.33
C ALA A 134 -10.17 1.01 6.37
N ALA A 135 -10.47 0.37 7.49
CA ALA A 135 -11.24 0.96 8.58
C ALA A 135 -10.52 2.18 9.19
N TRP A 136 -9.21 2.09 9.37
CA TRP A 136 -8.42 3.19 9.89
C TRP A 136 -8.53 4.44 9.01
N VAL A 137 -8.44 4.28 7.68
CA VAL A 137 -8.60 5.40 6.74
C VAL A 137 -9.99 6.02 6.85
N ARG A 138 -11.04 5.22 6.95
CA ARG A 138 -12.40 5.72 7.14
C ARG A 138 -12.56 6.49 8.45
N GLU A 139 -11.97 5.97 9.54
CA GLU A 139 -11.99 6.61 10.86
C GLU A 139 -11.32 7.99 10.86
N GLN A 140 -10.29 8.20 10.05
CA GLN A 140 -9.61 9.48 9.94
C GLN A 140 -10.36 10.50 9.08
N GLY A 141 -11.47 10.15 8.48
CA GLY A 141 -12.16 11.01 7.52
C GLY A 141 -11.36 11.31 6.26
N ALA A 142 -10.22 10.67 6.09
CA ALA A 142 -9.39 10.73 4.88
C ALA A 142 -9.96 9.88 3.74
N ALA A 143 -11.18 9.39 3.92
CA ALA A 143 -11.91 8.66 2.91
C ALA A 143 -12.10 9.54 1.70
N ALA A 144 -11.15 9.33 0.84
CA ALA A 144 -11.29 9.47 -0.59
C ALA A 144 -11.95 10.78 -1.03
N GLU A 145 -11.23 11.80 -1.14
CA GLU A 145 -11.24 12.44 -2.45
C GLU A 145 -10.86 11.31 -3.40
N THR A 146 -11.84 10.79 -4.09
CA THR A 146 -11.64 9.81 -5.13
C THR A 146 -10.61 10.39 -6.06
N VAL A 147 -9.38 9.92 -6.00
CA VAL A 147 -8.40 10.29 -6.98
C VAL A 147 -8.88 9.59 -8.24
N ALA A 148 -9.60 10.33 -9.07
CA ALA A 148 -9.97 9.85 -10.38
C ALA A 148 -8.66 9.52 -11.10
N TRP A 149 -8.41 8.25 -11.26
CA TRP A 149 -7.31 7.83 -12.10
C TRP A 149 -7.84 7.74 -13.52
N SER A 150 -7.36 8.64 -14.30
CA SER A 150 -7.57 8.70 -15.75
C SER A 150 -6.23 8.79 -16.43
#